data_b43b17f15808b2884198519544ef50c5
#
_entry.id   b43b17f15808b2884198519544ef50c5
#
_cell.length_a   1.000
_cell.length_b   1.000
_cell.length_c   1.000
_cell.angle_alpha   90.00
_cell.angle_beta   90.00
_cell.angle_gamma   90.00
#
_symmetry.space_group_name_H-M   'P 1'
#
loop_
_entity.id
_entity.type
_entity.pdbx_description
1 polymer ?
#
loop_
_entity_poly.entity_id
_entity_poly.type
_entity_poly.pdbx_seq_one_letter_code
_entity_poly.pdbx_strand_id
1 'polypeptide(L)'
;ASGYDAIALGAAGNLHMKFWGNYLFCNYIVTGDGQVSWTKEKAVEMLGDFRGLSSRGYINSRYRAVSDRETVRAISARKAVMVYAGPWMLPQIENLNPQIRLGFFFLPGRDGNVYAMDDRSVEWGISSVTAGNEKKMAASVRFLQFYYSEGVYENILEIMNGNSVTVRRVNMTDTPDRRIMEAAYEGKPVHTELLLKEAQPTDGFIAFYDQMLVETLWGGKSISSLAEEMLEQWEEP
;
A
#
# COMPACT_ATOMS: atom_id res chain seq x y z
N ALA A 1 16.42 -7.82 -23.56
CA ALA A 1 15.40 -7.32 -22.62
C ALA A 1 14.04 -7.53 -23.29
N SER A 2 13.07 -8.08 -22.55
CA SER A 2 11.73 -8.44 -23.06
C SER A 2 10.86 -7.23 -23.47
N GLY A 3 11.31 -6.01 -23.20
CA GLY A 3 10.52 -4.79 -23.42
C GLY A 3 9.41 -4.53 -22.38
N TYR A 4 9.35 -5.38 -21.33
CA TYR A 4 8.36 -5.31 -20.27
C TYR A 4 9.06 -5.25 -18.90
N ASP A 5 8.51 -4.45 -17.99
CA ASP A 5 8.88 -4.50 -16.58
C ASP A 5 8.13 -5.65 -15.89
N ALA A 6 8.78 -6.36 -14.98
CA ALA A 6 8.09 -7.38 -14.20
C ALA A 6 7.10 -6.72 -13.23
N ILE A 7 7.51 -5.62 -12.61
CA ILE A 7 6.73 -4.88 -11.63
C ILE A 7 6.67 -3.40 -12.02
N ALA A 8 5.45 -2.86 -12.14
CA ALA A 8 5.25 -1.42 -12.20
C ALA A 8 5.47 -0.83 -10.81
N LEU A 9 6.43 0.07 -10.69
CA LEU A 9 6.73 0.77 -9.45
C LEU A 9 6.95 2.25 -9.74
N GLY A 10 6.34 3.11 -8.92
CA GLY A 10 6.50 4.55 -8.97
C GLY A 10 6.85 5.12 -7.61
N ALA A 11 7.85 5.99 -7.56
CA ALA A 11 8.32 6.65 -6.34
C ALA A 11 8.19 8.18 -6.39
N ALA A 12 7.62 8.74 -7.47
CA ALA A 12 7.35 10.18 -7.55
C ALA A 12 6.18 10.62 -6.67
N GLY A 13 5.27 9.68 -6.30
CA GLY A 13 4.26 9.84 -5.26
C GLY A 13 4.46 8.71 -4.25
N ASN A 14 4.38 8.98 -2.96
CA ASN A 14 4.81 8.05 -1.92
C ASN A 14 3.92 6.79 -1.76
N LEU A 15 2.85 6.62 -2.53
CA LEU A 15 1.87 5.55 -2.32
C LEU A 15 2.48 4.15 -2.43
N HIS A 16 3.21 3.87 -3.51
CA HIS A 16 3.85 2.55 -3.68
C HIS A 16 4.94 2.31 -2.64
N MET A 17 5.68 3.35 -2.24
CA MET A 17 6.70 3.22 -1.19
C MET A 17 6.07 2.87 0.15
N LYS A 18 4.92 3.46 0.49
CA LYS A 18 4.17 3.10 1.70
C LYS A 18 3.75 1.63 1.71
N PHE A 19 3.27 1.10 0.59
CA PHE A 19 2.88 -0.31 0.51
C PHE A 19 4.10 -1.22 0.67
N TRP A 20 5.16 -0.96 -0.08
CA TRP A 20 6.40 -1.73 0.05
C TRP A 20 7.03 -1.57 1.43
N GLY A 21 7.00 -0.36 1.99
CA GLY A 21 7.50 -0.08 3.33
C GLY A 21 6.78 -0.90 4.40
N ASN A 22 5.46 -0.90 4.39
CA ASN A 22 4.68 -1.72 5.33
C ASN A 22 4.94 -3.21 5.13
N TYR A 23 4.93 -3.71 3.89
CA TYR A 23 5.23 -5.11 3.60
C TYR A 23 6.61 -5.52 4.13
N LEU A 24 7.64 -4.72 3.87
CA LEU A 24 8.99 -4.98 4.33
C LEU A 24 9.07 -4.93 5.87
N PHE A 25 8.50 -3.92 6.48
CA PHE A 25 8.44 -3.79 7.94
C PHE A 25 7.81 -5.01 8.59
N CYS A 26 6.62 -5.41 8.16
CA CYS A 26 5.92 -6.55 8.72
C CYS A 26 6.66 -7.87 8.52
N ASN A 27 7.34 -8.05 7.38
CA ASN A 27 7.99 -9.31 7.06
C ASN A 27 9.40 -9.48 7.62
N TYR A 28 10.08 -8.39 8.01
CA TYR A 28 11.46 -8.45 8.48
C TYR A 28 11.62 -7.95 9.92
N ILE A 29 10.83 -6.96 10.30
CA ILE A 29 11.02 -6.22 11.54
C ILE A 29 10.03 -6.66 12.61
N VAL A 30 8.78 -6.95 12.24
CA VAL A 30 7.78 -7.47 13.18
C VAL A 30 8.04 -8.97 13.39
N THR A 31 8.05 -9.39 14.64
CA THR A 31 8.19 -10.79 15.01
C THR A 31 6.83 -11.51 15.02
N GLY A 32 6.83 -12.84 15.01
CA GLY A 32 5.59 -13.63 14.95
C GLY A 32 4.62 -13.42 16.11
N ASP A 33 5.08 -12.83 17.23
CA ASP A 33 4.26 -12.39 18.36
C ASP A 33 3.81 -10.92 18.25
N GLY A 34 4.09 -10.25 17.13
CA GLY A 34 3.70 -8.88 16.87
C GLY A 34 4.60 -7.81 17.49
N GLN A 35 5.75 -8.19 18.05
CA GLN A 35 6.70 -7.23 18.60
C GLN A 35 7.60 -6.65 17.50
N VAL A 36 7.96 -5.38 17.66
CA VAL A 36 8.93 -4.72 16.78
C VAL A 36 10.35 -5.03 17.24
N SER A 37 11.16 -5.53 16.31
CA SER A 37 12.55 -5.91 16.59
C SER A 37 13.47 -5.43 15.48
N TRP A 38 13.86 -4.17 15.53
CA TRP A 38 14.89 -3.61 14.65
C TRP A 38 16.27 -4.11 15.08
N THR A 39 16.99 -4.72 14.17
CA THR A 39 18.41 -5.01 14.32
C THR A 39 19.13 -4.71 12.99
N LYS A 40 20.41 -4.47 13.05
CA LYS A 40 21.21 -4.20 11.84
C LYS A 40 21.14 -5.35 10.84
N GLU A 41 21.17 -6.58 11.31
CA GLU A 41 21.11 -7.79 10.49
C GLU A 41 19.78 -7.87 9.72
N LYS A 42 18.66 -7.63 10.41
CA LYS A 42 17.33 -7.62 9.80
C LYS A 42 17.18 -6.48 8.79
N ALA A 43 17.65 -5.29 9.13
CA ALA A 43 17.64 -4.15 8.21
C ALA A 43 18.48 -4.40 6.97
N VAL A 44 19.69 -4.96 7.12
CA VAL A 44 20.56 -5.34 5.99
C VAL A 44 19.87 -6.37 5.09
N GLU A 45 19.26 -7.41 5.67
CA GLU A 45 18.56 -8.44 4.91
C GLU A 45 17.36 -7.83 4.15
N MET A 46 16.52 -7.07 4.83
CA MET A 46 15.35 -6.39 4.28
C MET A 46 15.72 -5.50 3.08
N LEU A 47 16.69 -4.62 3.26
CA LEU A 47 17.14 -3.69 2.23
C LEU A 47 17.86 -4.41 1.08
N GLY A 48 18.59 -5.49 1.38
CA GLY A 48 19.24 -6.32 0.39
C GLY A 48 18.26 -7.00 -0.56
N ASP A 49 17.21 -7.61 -0.01
CA ASP A 49 16.15 -8.25 -0.79
C ASP A 49 15.36 -7.22 -1.60
N PHE A 50 15.05 -6.08 -1.02
CA PHE A 50 14.36 -5.01 -1.73
C PHE A 50 15.19 -4.44 -2.88
N ARG A 51 16.51 -4.21 -2.69
CA ARG A 51 17.43 -3.82 -3.76
C ARG A 51 17.48 -4.84 -4.87
N GLY A 52 17.23 -6.11 -4.56
CA GLY A 52 17.13 -7.18 -5.56
C GLY A 52 16.11 -6.90 -6.66
N LEU A 53 15.05 -6.12 -6.39
CA LEU A 53 14.05 -5.75 -7.41
C LEU A 53 14.66 -4.88 -8.53
N SER A 54 15.51 -3.92 -8.17
CA SER A 54 16.17 -3.05 -9.15
C SER A 54 17.41 -3.71 -9.78
N SER A 55 18.26 -4.35 -8.98
CA SER A 55 19.51 -4.93 -9.46
C SER A 55 19.32 -6.12 -10.41
N ARG A 56 18.19 -6.82 -10.29
CA ARG A 56 17.78 -7.90 -11.20
C ARG A 56 16.96 -7.40 -12.40
N GLY A 57 16.69 -6.09 -12.48
CA GLY A 57 15.92 -5.49 -13.57
C GLY A 57 14.42 -5.83 -13.55
N TYR A 58 13.83 -6.09 -12.38
CA TYR A 58 12.40 -6.39 -12.27
C TYR A 58 11.53 -5.15 -12.30
N ILE A 59 12.08 -3.98 -11.94
CA ILE A 59 11.40 -2.68 -11.99
C ILE A 59 12.03 -1.78 -13.04
N ASN A 60 11.25 -0.81 -13.52
CA ASN A 60 11.75 0.16 -14.49
C ASN A 60 12.86 1.04 -13.89
N SER A 61 13.87 1.38 -14.69
CA SER A 61 15.00 2.22 -14.24
C SER A 61 14.61 3.67 -13.93
N ARG A 62 13.42 4.11 -14.34
CA ARG A 62 12.89 5.45 -14.15
C ARG A 62 11.95 5.58 -12.96
N TYR A 63 11.83 4.55 -12.11
CA TYR A 63 10.86 4.48 -11.02
C TYR A 63 10.80 5.77 -10.15
N ARG A 64 11.91 6.48 -9.96
CA ARG A 64 11.95 7.75 -9.21
C ARG A 64 11.09 8.86 -9.81
N ALA A 65 10.90 8.87 -11.12
CA ALA A 65 10.13 9.86 -11.86
C ALA A 65 8.74 9.36 -12.24
N VAL A 66 8.39 8.13 -11.90
CA VAL A 66 7.09 7.51 -12.23
C VAL A 66 6.11 7.79 -11.10
N SER A 67 4.97 8.36 -11.45
CA SER A 67 3.84 8.57 -10.54
C SER A 67 2.94 7.34 -10.45
N ASP A 68 2.06 7.28 -9.45
CA ASP A 68 1.07 6.22 -9.30
C ASP A 68 0.16 6.12 -10.54
N ARG A 69 -0.19 7.26 -11.14
CA ARG A 69 -0.97 7.29 -12.38
C ARG A 69 -0.24 6.67 -13.56
N GLU A 70 1.07 6.79 -13.62
CA GLU A 70 1.88 6.18 -14.68
C GLU A 70 2.05 4.68 -14.47
N THR A 71 2.02 4.17 -13.25
CA THR A 71 1.97 2.73 -12.98
C THR A 71 0.67 2.12 -13.48
N VAL A 72 -0.48 2.77 -13.24
CA VAL A 72 -1.78 2.38 -13.81
C VAL A 72 -1.70 2.30 -15.33
N ARG A 73 -1.13 3.31 -15.98
CA ARG A 73 -0.95 3.34 -17.46
C ARG A 73 -0.01 2.24 -17.95
N ALA A 74 1.06 1.93 -17.19
CA ALA A 74 2.00 0.88 -17.58
C ALA A 74 1.32 -0.50 -17.60
N ILE A 75 0.50 -0.82 -16.61
CA ILE A 75 -0.28 -2.06 -16.57
C ILE A 75 -1.34 -2.05 -17.69
N SER A 76 -2.12 -0.98 -17.83
CA SER A 76 -3.17 -0.86 -18.85
C SER A 76 -2.62 -1.01 -20.28
N ALA A 77 -1.42 -0.48 -20.53
CA ALA A 77 -0.70 -0.60 -21.80
C ALA A 77 0.08 -1.90 -21.96
N ARG A 78 -0.02 -2.83 -20.99
CA ARG A 78 0.73 -4.10 -20.97
C ARG A 78 2.25 -3.92 -21.04
N LYS A 79 2.77 -2.82 -20.50
CA LYS A 79 4.21 -2.53 -20.38
C LYS A 79 4.81 -3.05 -19.07
N ALA A 80 3.98 -3.41 -18.13
CA ALA A 80 4.37 -4.11 -16.92
C ALA A 80 3.38 -5.25 -16.63
N VAL A 81 3.86 -6.26 -15.91
CA VAL A 81 3.10 -7.50 -15.67
C VAL A 81 2.36 -7.46 -14.34
N MET A 82 2.97 -6.86 -13.32
CA MET A 82 2.44 -6.83 -11.95
C MET A 82 2.54 -5.41 -11.39
N VAL A 83 1.69 -5.13 -10.41
CA VAL A 83 1.78 -3.94 -9.55
C VAL A 83 1.38 -4.32 -8.13
N TYR A 84 2.11 -3.82 -7.14
CA TYR A 84 1.73 -3.98 -5.75
C TYR A 84 0.86 -2.79 -5.33
N ALA A 85 -0.44 -3.04 -5.17
CA ALA A 85 -1.44 -2.04 -4.90
C ALA A 85 -2.70 -2.68 -4.30
N GLY A 86 -3.67 -1.87 -3.92
CA GLY A 86 -4.97 -2.37 -3.50
C GLY A 86 -5.97 -2.51 -4.65
N PRO A 87 -7.13 -3.16 -4.39
CA PRO A 87 -8.14 -3.46 -5.40
C PRO A 87 -8.78 -2.23 -6.05
N TRP A 88 -8.71 -1.06 -5.45
CA TRP A 88 -9.17 0.21 -6.05
C TRP A 88 -8.45 0.57 -7.36
N MET A 89 -7.30 -0.04 -7.63
CA MET A 89 -6.56 0.20 -8.87
C MET A 89 -7.16 -0.57 -10.05
N LEU A 90 -7.87 -1.67 -9.82
CA LEU A 90 -8.48 -2.50 -10.87
C LEU A 90 -9.39 -1.67 -11.79
N PRO A 91 -10.41 -0.93 -11.28
CA PRO A 91 -11.28 -0.12 -12.13
C PRO A 91 -10.51 0.97 -12.90
N GLN A 92 -9.45 1.51 -12.32
CA GLN A 92 -8.63 2.53 -13.00
C GLN A 92 -7.87 1.95 -14.20
N ILE A 93 -7.37 0.73 -14.07
CA ILE A 93 -6.67 0.02 -15.16
C ILE A 93 -7.67 -0.37 -16.25
N GLU A 94 -8.81 -0.91 -15.88
CA GLU A 94 -9.86 -1.36 -16.81
C GLU A 94 -10.49 -0.22 -17.58
N ASN A 95 -10.69 0.94 -16.96
CA ASN A 95 -11.15 2.15 -17.65
C ASN A 95 -10.21 2.61 -18.77
N LEU A 96 -8.90 2.37 -18.62
CA LEU A 96 -7.93 2.68 -19.68
C LEU A 96 -7.80 1.56 -20.72
N ASN A 97 -8.09 0.32 -20.35
CA ASN A 97 -8.04 -0.83 -21.23
C ASN A 97 -9.13 -1.85 -20.86
N PRO A 98 -10.36 -1.72 -21.38
CA PRO A 98 -11.47 -2.63 -21.06
C PRO A 98 -11.24 -4.08 -21.51
N GLN A 99 -10.24 -4.34 -22.34
CA GLN A 99 -9.89 -5.69 -22.79
C GLN A 99 -8.79 -6.36 -21.96
N ILE A 100 -8.25 -5.68 -20.94
CA ILE A 100 -7.26 -6.28 -20.08
C ILE A 100 -7.91 -7.38 -19.22
N ARG A 101 -7.15 -8.39 -18.89
CA ARG A 101 -7.57 -9.40 -17.91
C ARG A 101 -6.57 -9.36 -16.78
N LEU A 102 -7.06 -9.07 -15.60
CA LEU A 102 -6.27 -8.94 -14.39
C LEU A 102 -6.51 -10.15 -13.49
N GLY A 103 -5.47 -10.61 -12.84
CA GLY A 103 -5.55 -11.53 -11.71
C GLY A 103 -5.24 -10.78 -10.42
N PHE A 104 -5.64 -11.35 -9.30
CA PHE A 104 -5.33 -10.85 -7.98
C PHE A 104 -4.68 -11.94 -7.14
N PHE A 105 -3.64 -11.59 -6.41
CA PHE A 105 -3.01 -12.46 -5.42
C PHE A 105 -2.43 -11.61 -4.29
N PHE A 106 -2.37 -12.20 -3.10
CA PHE A 106 -1.66 -11.58 -1.99
C PHE A 106 -0.18 -11.80 -2.11
N LEU A 107 0.60 -10.78 -1.80
CA LEU A 107 2.04 -10.94 -1.69
C LEU A 107 2.34 -11.84 -0.48
N PRO A 108 2.99 -13.01 -0.68
CA PRO A 108 3.26 -13.92 0.42
C PRO A 108 4.31 -13.35 1.37
N GLY A 109 4.11 -13.54 2.65
CA GLY A 109 5.12 -13.27 3.65
C GLY A 109 6.29 -14.26 3.58
N ARG A 110 7.38 -13.95 4.25
CA ARG A 110 8.57 -14.83 4.34
C ARG A 110 8.27 -16.15 5.03
N ASP A 111 7.32 -16.17 5.93
CA ASP A 111 6.82 -17.34 6.65
C ASP A 111 5.82 -18.18 5.83
N GLY A 112 5.52 -17.76 4.59
CA GLY A 112 4.53 -18.37 3.73
C GLY A 112 3.08 -18.00 4.04
N ASN A 113 2.84 -17.21 5.07
CA ASN A 113 1.52 -16.67 5.38
C ASN A 113 1.13 -15.55 4.41
N VAL A 114 -0.13 -15.20 4.40
CA VAL A 114 -0.67 -14.09 3.62
C VAL A 114 -1.06 -12.97 4.57
N TYR A 115 -0.56 -11.80 4.29
CA TYR A 115 -0.84 -10.60 5.07
C TYR A 115 -1.62 -9.60 4.22
N ALA A 116 -2.70 -9.05 4.77
CA ALA A 116 -3.41 -7.93 4.19
C ALA A 116 -3.10 -6.67 4.98
N MET A 117 -2.74 -5.60 4.29
CA MET A 117 -2.68 -4.29 4.92
C MET A 117 -4.10 -3.81 5.23
N ASP A 118 -4.42 -3.69 6.50
CA ASP A 118 -5.61 -3.01 6.99
C ASP A 118 -5.26 -1.56 7.31
N ASP A 119 -5.23 -0.72 6.27
CA ASP A 119 -5.08 0.72 6.47
C ASP A 119 -6.43 1.34 6.84
N ARG A 120 -6.70 1.43 8.14
CA ARG A 120 -7.86 2.12 8.70
C ARG A 120 -7.81 3.63 8.53
N SER A 121 -6.94 4.14 7.67
CA SER A 121 -6.64 5.57 7.54
C SER A 121 -7.71 6.37 6.80
N VAL A 122 -8.77 5.76 6.28
CA VAL A 122 -9.87 6.50 5.66
C VAL A 122 -10.87 6.93 6.75
N GLU A 123 -10.44 7.91 7.53
CA GLU A 123 -11.26 8.53 8.56
C GLU A 123 -11.73 9.91 8.10
N TRP A 124 -12.99 10.23 8.38
CA TRP A 124 -13.52 11.56 8.16
C TRP A 124 -13.33 12.40 9.43
N GLY A 125 -12.61 13.50 9.29
CA GLY A 125 -12.48 14.51 10.35
C GLY A 125 -13.29 15.78 10.00
N ILE A 126 -13.99 16.35 10.97
CA ILE A 126 -14.54 17.69 10.84
C ILE A 126 -13.51 18.66 11.41
N SER A 127 -13.06 19.61 10.59
CA SER A 127 -12.05 20.59 11.01
C SER A 127 -12.51 21.40 12.21
N SER A 128 -11.63 21.57 13.20
CA SER A 128 -11.89 22.41 14.39
C SER A 128 -12.24 23.86 14.06
N VAL A 129 -11.83 24.36 12.89
CA VAL A 129 -12.21 25.69 12.39
C VAL A 129 -13.72 25.83 12.21
N THR A 130 -14.46 24.72 12.05
CA THR A 130 -15.91 24.73 11.94
C THR A 130 -16.63 24.76 13.31
N ALA A 131 -15.94 24.49 14.41
CA ALA A 131 -16.52 24.36 15.74
C ALA A 131 -17.25 25.62 16.21
N GLY A 132 -16.78 26.81 15.82
CA GLY A 132 -17.41 28.09 16.12
C GLY A 132 -18.56 28.51 15.16
N ASN A 133 -18.93 27.64 14.20
CA ASN A 133 -19.95 27.94 13.20
C ASN A 133 -20.97 26.80 13.10
N GLU A 134 -22.09 26.96 13.80
CA GLU A 134 -23.14 25.93 13.87
C GLU A 134 -23.67 25.51 12.51
N LYS A 135 -23.81 26.44 11.54
CA LYS A 135 -24.30 26.12 10.19
C LYS A 135 -23.33 25.25 9.43
N LYS A 136 -22.02 25.55 9.54
CA LYS A 136 -20.97 24.72 8.90
C LYS A 136 -20.90 23.34 9.57
N MET A 137 -20.96 23.30 10.89
CA MET A 137 -20.95 22.02 11.63
C MET A 137 -22.15 21.17 11.22
N ALA A 138 -23.37 21.73 11.22
CA ALA A 138 -24.57 21.02 10.80
C ALA A 138 -24.49 20.53 9.34
N ALA A 139 -23.92 21.32 8.44
CA ALA A 139 -23.69 20.90 7.05
C ALA A 139 -22.69 19.74 6.95
N SER A 140 -21.59 19.78 7.72
CA SER A 140 -20.59 18.71 7.75
C SER A 140 -21.19 17.39 8.28
N VAL A 141 -21.96 17.46 9.35
CA VAL A 141 -22.67 16.29 9.90
C VAL A 141 -23.66 15.71 8.89
N ARG A 142 -24.46 16.57 8.21
CA ARG A 142 -25.39 16.12 7.17
C ARG A 142 -24.67 15.46 6.00
N PHE A 143 -23.50 15.98 5.61
CA PHE A 143 -22.69 15.34 4.58
C PHE A 143 -22.24 13.92 5.00
N LEU A 144 -21.76 13.76 6.23
CA LEU A 144 -21.37 12.44 6.74
C LEU A 144 -22.56 11.48 6.83
N GLN A 145 -23.73 11.96 7.28
CA GLN A 145 -24.96 11.16 7.29
C GLN A 145 -25.37 10.72 5.88
N PHE A 146 -25.25 11.61 4.89
CA PHE A 146 -25.48 11.28 3.50
C PHE A 146 -24.46 10.27 2.98
N TYR A 147 -23.15 10.51 3.22
CA TYR A 147 -22.08 9.63 2.79
C TYR A 147 -22.26 8.18 3.31
N TYR A 148 -22.65 8.05 4.58
CA TYR A 148 -22.90 6.75 5.22
C TYR A 148 -24.34 6.26 5.10
N SER A 149 -25.20 6.92 4.30
CA SER A 149 -26.52 6.39 4.00
C SER A 149 -26.39 5.13 3.13
N GLU A 150 -27.37 4.22 3.25
CA GLU A 150 -27.27 2.84 2.70
C GLU A 150 -26.85 2.83 1.23
N GLY A 151 -27.65 3.42 0.35
CA GLY A 151 -27.38 3.37 -1.09
C GLY A 151 -26.15 4.14 -1.53
N VAL A 152 -25.80 5.25 -0.83
CA VAL A 152 -24.59 6.03 -1.18
C VAL A 152 -23.34 5.27 -0.75
N TYR A 153 -23.33 4.74 0.46
CA TYR A 153 -22.18 4.01 0.99
C TYR A 153 -21.90 2.72 0.21
N GLU A 154 -22.93 1.97 -0.14
CA GLU A 154 -22.82 0.79 -1.01
C GLU A 154 -22.22 1.13 -2.38
N ASN A 155 -22.73 2.17 -3.04
CA ASN A 155 -22.18 2.64 -4.31
C ASN A 155 -20.70 3.05 -4.21
N ILE A 156 -20.31 3.72 -3.13
CA ILE A 156 -18.90 4.09 -2.91
C ILE A 156 -18.03 2.85 -2.76
N LEU A 157 -18.47 1.87 -1.99
CA LEU A 157 -17.74 0.61 -1.81
C LEU A 157 -17.65 -0.18 -3.11
N GLU A 158 -18.70 -0.18 -3.95
CA GLU A 158 -18.65 -0.80 -5.27
C GLU A 158 -17.64 -0.12 -6.19
N ILE A 159 -17.61 1.22 -6.23
CA ILE A 159 -16.61 1.99 -6.99
C ILE A 159 -15.19 1.70 -6.51
N MET A 160 -15.00 1.51 -5.21
CA MET A 160 -13.73 1.15 -4.60
C MET A 160 -13.42 -0.34 -4.65
N ASN A 161 -14.27 -1.13 -5.30
CA ASN A 161 -14.17 -2.58 -5.43
C ASN A 161 -14.07 -3.32 -4.08
N GLY A 162 -14.79 -2.82 -3.08
CA GLY A 162 -14.82 -3.39 -1.73
C GLY A 162 -13.55 -3.15 -0.89
N ASN A 163 -12.67 -2.28 -1.33
CA ASN A 163 -11.44 -1.96 -0.61
C ASN A 163 -11.70 -1.07 0.62
N SER A 164 -12.40 -1.59 1.61
CA SER A 164 -12.63 -0.89 2.86
C SER A 164 -13.13 -1.85 3.94
N VAL A 165 -12.71 -1.63 5.18
CA VAL A 165 -13.38 -2.22 6.34
C VAL A 165 -14.71 -1.48 6.52
N THR A 166 -15.81 -2.18 6.34
CA THR A 166 -17.13 -1.55 6.36
C THR A 166 -17.59 -1.26 7.79
N VAL A 167 -18.09 -0.05 8.04
CA VAL A 167 -18.66 0.35 9.33
C VAL A 167 -20.06 -0.24 9.57
N ARG A 168 -20.64 -0.83 8.54
CA ARG A 168 -21.95 -1.49 8.58
C ARG A 168 -22.00 -2.63 7.57
N ARG A 169 -22.94 -3.56 7.77
CA ARG A 169 -23.18 -4.63 6.80
C ARG A 169 -23.75 -4.03 5.51
N VAL A 170 -23.14 -4.37 4.38
CA VAL A 170 -23.52 -3.93 3.04
C VAL A 170 -23.66 -5.11 2.11
N ASN A 171 -24.54 -4.99 1.12
CA ASN A 171 -24.67 -5.94 0.03
C ASN A 171 -23.93 -5.35 -1.17
N MET A 172 -22.97 -6.09 -1.69
CA MET A 172 -22.19 -5.67 -2.86
C MET A 172 -22.54 -6.52 -4.06
N THR A 173 -22.48 -5.91 -5.24
CA THR A 173 -22.71 -6.62 -6.50
C THR A 173 -21.64 -7.68 -6.74
N ASP A 174 -22.04 -8.87 -7.16
CA ASP A 174 -21.10 -9.92 -7.57
C ASP A 174 -20.49 -9.58 -8.93
N THR A 175 -19.23 -9.15 -8.93
CA THR A 175 -18.46 -8.83 -10.13
C THR A 175 -17.35 -9.86 -10.37
N PRO A 176 -16.86 -10.02 -11.63
CA PRO A 176 -15.73 -10.90 -11.92
C PRO A 176 -14.49 -10.59 -11.06
N ASP A 177 -14.18 -9.32 -10.87
CA ASP A 177 -13.02 -8.88 -10.07
C ASP A 177 -13.18 -9.27 -8.61
N ARG A 178 -14.38 -9.09 -8.06
CA ARG A 178 -14.69 -9.47 -6.69
C ARG A 178 -14.52 -10.97 -6.49
N ARG A 179 -15.00 -11.80 -7.42
CA ARG A 179 -14.78 -13.25 -7.37
C ARG A 179 -13.32 -13.64 -7.40
N ILE A 180 -12.50 -12.94 -8.21
CA ILE A 180 -11.05 -13.15 -8.24
C ILE A 180 -10.42 -12.82 -6.88
N MET A 181 -10.85 -11.71 -6.26
CA MET A 181 -10.37 -11.32 -4.94
C MET A 181 -10.81 -12.31 -3.87
N GLU A 182 -12.08 -12.70 -3.84
CA GLU A 182 -12.62 -13.68 -2.90
C GLU A 182 -11.90 -15.03 -3.02
N ALA A 183 -11.65 -15.49 -4.25
CA ALA A 183 -10.88 -16.70 -4.49
C ALA A 183 -9.40 -16.59 -4.00
N ALA A 184 -8.82 -15.41 -4.04
CA ALA A 184 -7.49 -15.18 -3.50
C ALA A 184 -7.44 -15.28 -1.95
N TYR A 185 -8.57 -14.97 -1.28
CA TYR A 185 -8.71 -15.12 0.18
C TYR A 185 -9.08 -16.56 0.59
N GLU A 186 -9.67 -17.34 -0.29
CA GLU A 186 -10.22 -18.66 0.04
C GLU A 186 -9.14 -19.59 0.62
N GLY A 187 -9.44 -20.13 1.81
CA GLY A 187 -8.57 -21.09 2.50
C GLY A 187 -7.24 -20.51 3.04
N LYS A 188 -7.07 -19.18 3.00
CA LYS A 188 -5.87 -18.53 3.51
C LYS A 188 -6.18 -17.73 4.76
N PRO A 189 -5.45 -17.95 5.86
CA PRO A 189 -5.51 -17.03 6.99
C PRO A 189 -4.95 -15.68 6.54
N VAL A 190 -5.78 -14.66 6.61
CA VAL A 190 -5.37 -13.26 6.36
C VAL A 190 -5.08 -12.64 7.73
N HIS A 191 -3.85 -12.26 7.95
CA HIS A 191 -3.44 -11.59 9.16
C HIS A 191 -3.51 -10.07 8.97
N THR A 192 -4.04 -9.37 9.97
CA THR A 192 -3.93 -7.91 10.04
C THR A 192 -2.52 -7.58 10.54
N GLU A 193 -1.82 -6.74 9.79
CA GLU A 193 -0.44 -6.37 10.11
C GLU A 193 -0.40 -5.18 11.07
N LEU A 194 0.61 -5.18 11.94
CA LEU A 194 1.01 -3.97 12.63
C LEU A 194 1.63 -3.02 11.60
N LEU A 195 0.93 -1.94 11.30
CA LEU A 195 1.41 -0.98 10.32
C LEU A 195 2.57 -0.15 10.89
N LEU A 196 3.53 0.17 10.04
CA LEU A 196 4.66 1.03 10.40
C LEU A 196 4.19 2.36 11.03
N LYS A 197 3.07 2.89 10.56
CA LYS A 197 2.42 4.09 11.11
C LYS A 197 2.08 3.98 12.60
N GLU A 198 1.68 2.80 13.06
CA GLU A 198 1.32 2.55 14.47
C GLU A 198 2.55 2.30 15.35
N ALA A 199 3.63 1.84 14.74
CA ALA A 199 4.86 1.44 15.42
C ALA A 199 5.99 2.47 15.37
N GLN A 200 5.87 3.52 14.53
CA GLN A 200 6.94 4.50 14.33
C GLN A 200 7.31 5.22 15.65
N PRO A 201 8.60 5.46 15.89
CA PRO A 201 9.08 6.12 17.11
C PRO A 201 8.79 7.64 17.10
N THR A 202 8.75 8.25 15.91
CA THR A 202 8.53 9.68 15.72
C THR A 202 7.66 9.95 14.47
N ASP A 203 6.95 11.07 14.44
CA ASP A 203 6.11 11.47 13.30
C ASP A 203 6.89 11.64 11.98
N GLY A 204 8.20 11.85 12.03
CA GLY A 204 9.06 12.00 10.86
C GLY A 204 9.59 10.68 10.28
N PHE A 205 9.53 9.60 11.03
CA PHE A 205 10.16 8.33 10.66
C PHE A 205 9.66 7.77 9.34
N ILE A 206 8.37 7.78 9.08
CA ILE A 206 7.80 7.23 7.84
C ILE A 206 8.35 7.94 6.60
N ALA A 207 8.42 9.28 6.62
CA ALA A 207 8.96 10.04 5.49
C ALA A 207 10.44 9.72 5.24
N PHE A 208 11.21 9.59 6.29
CA PHE A 208 12.60 9.16 6.24
C PHE A 208 12.73 7.73 5.69
N TYR A 209 11.91 6.80 6.19
CA TYR A 209 11.92 5.40 5.77
C TYR A 209 11.58 5.25 4.28
N ASP A 210 10.53 5.93 3.81
CA ASP A 210 10.15 5.95 2.40
C ASP A 210 11.31 6.44 1.52
N GLN A 211 12.02 7.50 1.95
CA GLN A 211 13.21 8.00 1.26
C GLN A 211 14.34 6.96 1.24
N MET A 212 14.58 6.28 2.35
CA MET A 212 15.60 5.23 2.43
C MET A 212 15.29 4.05 1.50
N LEU A 213 14.03 3.69 1.34
CA LEU A 213 13.63 2.66 0.37
C LEU A 213 13.91 3.10 -1.07
N VAL A 214 13.64 4.35 -1.42
CA VAL A 214 13.98 4.89 -2.76
C VAL A 214 15.48 4.86 -2.99
N GLU A 215 16.30 5.24 -2.01
CA GLU A 215 17.77 5.19 -2.09
C GLU A 215 18.28 3.74 -2.14
N THR A 216 17.60 2.82 -1.46
CA THR A 216 17.91 1.39 -1.52
C THR A 216 17.81 0.86 -2.94
N LEU A 217 16.73 1.15 -3.65
CA LEU A 217 16.53 0.74 -5.04
C LEU A 217 17.54 1.43 -5.99
N TRP A 218 17.94 2.66 -5.69
CA TRP A 218 18.92 3.41 -6.50
C TRP A 218 20.34 2.83 -6.43
N GLY A 219 20.73 2.31 -5.28
CA GLY A 219 22.03 1.68 -5.10
C GLY A 219 23.21 2.67 -4.90
N GLY A 220 22.92 3.93 -4.63
CA GLY A 220 23.96 4.96 -4.42
C GLY A 220 24.76 4.81 -3.12
N LYS A 221 24.13 4.23 -2.09
CA LYS A 221 24.74 3.91 -0.80
C LYS A 221 24.87 2.40 -0.59
N SER A 222 25.77 1.98 0.28
CA SER A 222 25.84 0.56 0.70
C SER A 222 24.60 0.19 1.52
N ILE A 223 24.20 -1.09 1.47
CA ILE A 223 23.11 -1.60 2.31
C ILE A 223 23.41 -1.43 3.79
N SER A 224 24.64 -1.67 4.20
CA SER A 224 25.06 -1.51 5.60
C SER A 224 24.91 -0.08 6.09
N SER A 225 25.29 0.91 5.26
CA SER A 225 25.15 2.33 5.62
C SER A 225 23.68 2.75 5.75
N LEU A 226 22.82 2.30 4.82
CA LEU A 226 21.39 2.58 4.88
C LEU A 226 20.73 1.92 6.11
N ALA A 227 21.15 0.70 6.45
CA ALA A 227 20.66 0.01 7.64
C ALA A 227 21.09 0.71 8.96
N GLU A 228 22.31 1.23 9.02
CA GLU A 228 22.78 2.02 10.15
C GLU A 228 21.98 3.31 10.30
N GLU A 229 21.80 4.06 9.22
CA GLU A 229 21.00 5.29 9.22
C GLU A 229 19.54 5.03 9.67
N MET A 230 18.94 3.90 9.27
CA MET A 230 17.59 3.54 9.71
C MET A 230 17.52 3.21 11.20
N LEU A 231 18.52 2.50 11.73
CA LEU A 231 18.58 2.18 13.16
C LEU A 231 18.75 3.44 14.01
N GLU A 232 19.67 4.32 13.63
CA GLU A 232 19.88 5.59 14.32
C GLU A 232 18.57 6.38 14.42
N GLN A 233 17.82 6.50 13.32
CA GLN A 233 16.55 7.22 13.32
C GLN A 233 15.42 6.48 14.06
N TRP A 234 15.50 5.17 14.18
CA TRP A 234 14.54 4.40 14.98
C TRP A 234 14.79 4.57 16.48
N GLU A 235 16.06 4.67 16.91
CA GLU A 235 16.46 4.73 18.32
C GLU A 235 16.48 6.16 18.88
N GLU A 236 16.50 7.19 18.00
CA GLU A 236 16.40 8.59 18.42
C GLU A 236 14.95 8.94 18.79
N PRO A 237 14.66 9.27 20.07
CA PRO A 237 13.32 9.64 20.55
C PRO A 237 12.87 11.04 20.07
#